data_48f1b3e20bb8089ffeb41d079ca54d2b
#
_entry.id   48f1b3e20bb8089ffeb41d079ca54d2b
#
_cell.length_a   1.000
_cell.length_b   1.000
_cell.length_c   1.000
_cell.angle_alpha   90.00
_cell.angle_beta   90.00
_cell.angle_gamma   90.00
#
_symmetry.space_group_name_H-M   'P 1'
#
loop_
_entity.id
_entity.type
_entity.pdbx_description
1 polymer ?
#
loop_
_entity_poly.entity_id
_entity_poly.type
_entity_poly.pdbx_seq_one_letter_code
_entity_poly.pdbx_strand_id
1 'polypeptide(L)'
;MPLQKFLFNPGINKEGTDYTAEGGWFDGNLVRFRSGFPEKIGGWQKAITDSYEGTGRKLLGWVNLSGTKLLGLGTRTKLYIQEGDDFNDITPIRSTTSAGDAVFAATDGSSTLTITDASHGATTGDFVTFSGAASLGGVVIAAVLNQEYEIDSVPTANTYTITAKDTSGATVTANSSDSGNGGGSIVAAYQINSGLDVYVDGTGWGSGTWGQGTFGSSSALSDLNQLRLWSMDSFGEDLIACPRAGSIYYWDTSAKTLGTDRAVALSELSGANLAPTKGLQVLVSDVDRHVIVLGADPISANARSGSIDPLLIAFSDQENPAEWEPTATNTAGSLRCSAGSEIIAGLRARQETLIWTDVALYSLQFIGTPLTFGLNLVNEGVSLVGPNAAINTPSGVFWMDKKGFYTYTGAVSPVPCSVHSYVFDDLEEGQAYQFFAFLNKQFNEVGWFYCASGCTTPDRYVTYNYVDQTWSIGQLERTAWLDEGIVSFPRAAGKSSSTNYIYQHETGNDNDGSPMDNVFIESADFDIGDGEDFQFIKRMIPDVKFTGNGGSDQQINVVLKQRNYPGNSLTTDQTTSFTATTSKIDMRARARQAALRFESDDDANNLIRLGVGFRVGGTRLDIKPNGRR
;
A
#
# COMPACT_ATOMS: atom_id res chain seq x y z
N MET A 1 24.04 39.69 -24.61
CA MET A 1 24.56 38.33 -24.84
C MET A 1 23.54 37.55 -25.65
N PRO A 2 23.94 36.52 -26.40
CA PRO A 2 22.96 35.61 -27.00
C PRO A 2 22.14 34.93 -25.90
N LEU A 3 20.95 34.48 -26.23
CA LEU A 3 20.11 33.65 -25.36
C LEU A 3 20.91 32.44 -24.86
N GLN A 4 20.90 32.22 -23.56
CA GLN A 4 21.56 31.09 -22.92
C GLN A 4 20.58 29.94 -22.78
N LYS A 5 20.96 28.76 -23.22
CA LYS A 5 20.14 27.54 -23.10
C LYS A 5 20.40 26.91 -21.74
N PHE A 6 19.35 26.63 -20.99
CA PHE A 6 19.38 25.86 -19.74
C PHE A 6 18.82 24.47 -20.00
N LEU A 7 19.64 23.49 -19.78
CA LEU A 7 19.28 22.07 -19.84
C LEU A 7 19.79 21.45 -18.54
N PHE A 8 18.86 21.10 -17.68
CA PHE A 8 19.19 20.53 -16.37
C PHE A 8 19.36 19.02 -16.47
N ASN A 9 20.29 18.48 -15.69
CA ASN A 9 20.49 17.04 -15.56
C ASN A 9 19.23 16.35 -15.00
N PRO A 10 18.84 15.20 -15.56
CA PRO A 10 17.65 14.49 -15.09
C PRO A 10 17.84 13.89 -13.70
N GLY A 11 16.75 13.75 -12.97
CA GLY A 11 16.71 13.25 -11.59
C GLY A 11 16.72 14.38 -10.57
N ILE A 12 16.03 14.18 -9.46
CA ILE A 12 16.03 15.09 -8.31
C ILE A 12 17.25 14.77 -7.46
N ASN A 13 17.96 15.81 -7.04
CA ASN A 13 19.12 15.70 -6.15
C ASN A 13 18.94 16.61 -4.93
N LYS A 14 18.74 16.00 -3.76
CA LYS A 14 18.60 16.68 -2.46
C LYS A 14 19.70 16.33 -1.45
N GLU A 15 20.78 15.68 -1.90
CA GLU A 15 21.91 15.33 -1.01
C GLU A 15 22.79 16.54 -0.67
N GLY A 16 22.78 17.54 -1.54
CA GLY A 16 23.51 18.78 -1.31
C GLY A 16 22.59 19.95 -0.97
N THR A 17 23.14 21.13 -1.02
CA THR A 17 22.36 22.38 -0.97
C THR A 17 21.80 22.70 -2.34
N ASP A 18 20.78 23.56 -2.41
CA ASP A 18 20.21 24.10 -3.64
C ASP A 18 21.27 24.62 -4.61
N TYR A 19 22.37 25.14 -4.08
CA TYR A 19 23.48 25.69 -4.85
C TYR A 19 24.46 24.62 -5.34
N THR A 20 24.78 23.62 -4.51
CA THR A 20 25.68 22.52 -4.93
C THR A 20 25.07 21.60 -5.98
N ALA A 21 23.75 21.59 -6.12
CA ALA A 21 23.02 20.84 -7.14
C ALA A 21 22.91 21.62 -8.48
N GLU A 22 23.67 22.71 -8.67
CA GLU A 22 23.64 23.51 -9.89
C GLU A 22 23.71 22.68 -11.16
N GLY A 23 22.89 23.05 -12.16
CA GLY A 23 22.74 22.30 -13.41
C GLY A 23 21.82 21.09 -13.32
N GLY A 24 21.19 20.83 -12.18
CA GLY A 24 20.24 19.76 -11.96
C GLY A 24 18.86 20.24 -11.51
N TRP A 25 17.97 19.29 -11.25
CA TRP A 25 16.69 19.53 -10.60
C TRP A 25 16.85 19.28 -9.09
N PHE A 26 16.34 20.20 -8.29
CA PHE A 26 16.48 20.15 -6.83
C PHE A 26 15.21 19.68 -6.13
N ASP A 27 14.03 20.07 -6.62
CA ASP A 27 12.77 19.70 -6.00
C ASP A 27 11.69 19.38 -7.03
N GLY A 28 10.69 18.63 -6.63
CA GLY A 28 9.55 18.31 -7.47
C GLY A 28 8.48 17.50 -6.75
N ASN A 29 7.27 17.54 -7.28
CA ASN A 29 6.13 16.78 -6.79
C ASN A 29 5.27 16.32 -7.96
N LEU A 30 4.89 15.03 -7.98
CA LEU A 30 4.06 14.42 -9.02
C LEU A 30 4.65 14.57 -10.44
N VAL A 31 5.98 14.47 -10.53
CA VAL A 31 6.74 14.58 -11.77
C VAL A 31 7.72 13.40 -11.87
N ARG A 32 7.85 12.83 -13.06
CA ARG A 32 8.83 11.79 -13.39
C ARG A 32 9.83 12.29 -14.44
N PHE A 33 10.91 11.54 -14.63
CA PHE A 33 11.84 11.78 -15.73
C PHE A 33 11.63 10.75 -16.84
N ARG A 34 11.41 11.22 -18.04
CA ARG A 34 11.25 10.38 -19.23
C ARG A 34 12.18 10.85 -20.34
N SER A 35 13.06 9.96 -20.78
CA SER A 35 14.08 10.30 -21.79
C SER A 35 14.89 11.55 -21.42
N GLY A 36 15.22 11.72 -20.15
CA GLY A 36 16.02 12.84 -19.63
C GLY A 36 15.25 14.14 -19.36
N PHE A 37 13.92 14.18 -19.54
CA PHE A 37 13.11 15.37 -19.34
C PHE A 37 12.05 15.15 -18.26
N PRO A 38 11.82 16.14 -17.37
CA PRO A 38 10.75 16.06 -16.38
C PRO A 38 9.38 16.17 -17.06
N GLU A 39 8.48 15.27 -16.69
CA GLU A 39 7.13 15.14 -17.19
C GLU A 39 6.17 14.96 -16.01
N LYS A 40 5.04 15.66 -16.01
CA LYS A 40 3.96 15.40 -15.07
C LYS A 40 3.53 13.93 -15.16
N ILE A 41 3.35 13.25 -14.03
CA ILE A 41 2.82 11.88 -14.02
C ILE A 41 1.38 11.86 -14.55
N GLY A 42 0.91 10.70 -14.99
CA GLY A 42 -0.49 10.51 -15.34
C GLY A 42 -1.42 10.75 -14.14
N GLY A 43 -2.65 11.14 -14.44
CA GLY A 43 -3.70 11.29 -13.45
C GLY A 43 -4.22 9.95 -12.94
N TRP A 44 -5.27 10.01 -12.13
CA TRP A 44 -5.97 8.82 -11.63
C TRP A 44 -7.47 9.08 -11.53
N GLN A 45 -8.24 8.04 -11.69
CA GLN A 45 -9.68 8.04 -11.53
C GLN A 45 -10.11 6.78 -10.76
N LYS A 46 -11.29 6.82 -10.15
CA LYS A 46 -11.85 5.61 -9.55
C LYS A 46 -11.96 4.51 -10.61
N ALA A 47 -11.42 3.34 -10.31
CA ALA A 47 -11.50 2.18 -11.21
C ALA A 47 -12.94 1.63 -11.26
N ILE A 48 -13.65 1.74 -10.15
CA ILE A 48 -15.06 1.40 -9.94
C ILE A 48 -15.67 2.43 -9.00
N THR A 49 -16.98 2.63 -9.10
CA THR A 49 -17.72 3.61 -8.28
C THR A 49 -17.98 3.11 -6.88
N ASP A 50 -17.99 1.80 -6.68
CA ASP A 50 -18.26 1.17 -5.41
C ASP A 50 -17.08 1.34 -4.44
N SER A 51 -17.44 1.54 -3.19
CA SER A 51 -16.50 1.63 -2.08
C SER A 51 -16.37 0.29 -1.36
N TYR A 52 -15.28 0.14 -0.62
CA TYR A 52 -15.05 -1.03 0.23
C TYR A 52 -14.76 -0.63 1.67
N GLU A 53 -14.99 -1.58 2.61
CA GLU A 53 -14.82 -1.34 4.04
C GLU A 53 -13.38 -1.61 4.49
N GLY A 54 -12.86 -0.74 5.36
CA GLY A 54 -11.51 -0.82 5.92
C GLY A 54 -10.40 -0.29 5.00
N THR A 55 -9.23 -0.02 5.54
CA THR A 55 -8.06 0.42 4.78
C THR A 55 -7.50 -0.73 3.95
N GLY A 56 -7.40 -0.56 2.62
CA GLY A 56 -6.81 -1.57 1.73
C GLY A 56 -5.34 -1.78 2.02
N ARG A 57 -4.89 -3.05 2.15
CA ARG A 57 -3.52 -3.40 2.54
C ARG A 57 -2.79 -4.26 1.51
N LYS A 58 -3.52 -4.95 0.65
CA LYS A 58 -2.95 -5.76 -0.43
C LYS A 58 -3.92 -5.86 -1.58
N LEU A 59 -3.38 -5.79 -2.78
CA LEU A 59 -4.07 -6.09 -4.04
C LEU A 59 -3.36 -7.26 -4.72
N LEU A 60 -4.15 -8.19 -5.27
CA LEU A 60 -3.67 -9.29 -6.11
C LEU A 60 -4.62 -9.44 -7.29
N GLY A 61 -4.09 -9.49 -8.50
CA GLY A 61 -4.89 -9.80 -9.69
C GLY A 61 -4.55 -11.18 -10.23
N TRP A 62 -5.57 -11.97 -10.61
CA TRP A 62 -5.42 -13.24 -11.32
C TRP A 62 -6.57 -13.49 -12.28
N VAL A 63 -6.48 -14.55 -13.05
CA VAL A 63 -7.49 -14.95 -14.03
C VAL A 63 -7.90 -16.39 -13.73
N ASN A 64 -9.20 -16.65 -13.68
CA ASN A 64 -9.70 -18.01 -13.51
C ASN A 64 -9.68 -18.78 -14.85
N LEU A 65 -9.97 -20.07 -14.83
CA LEU A 65 -9.97 -20.92 -16.02
C LEU A 65 -11.01 -20.52 -17.07
N SER A 66 -12.05 -19.79 -16.69
CA SER A 66 -13.04 -19.25 -17.63
C SER A 66 -12.58 -17.94 -18.32
N GLY A 67 -11.41 -17.41 -17.95
CA GLY A 67 -10.88 -16.16 -18.48
C GLY A 67 -11.39 -14.90 -17.76
N THR A 68 -12.13 -15.05 -16.66
CA THR A 68 -12.59 -13.92 -15.85
C THR A 68 -11.44 -13.35 -15.05
N LYS A 69 -11.29 -12.03 -15.09
CA LYS A 69 -10.29 -11.30 -14.30
C LYS A 69 -10.84 -11.05 -12.90
N LEU A 70 -10.10 -11.47 -11.92
CA LEU A 70 -10.42 -11.33 -10.51
C LEU A 70 -9.37 -10.45 -9.83
N LEU A 71 -9.82 -9.64 -8.87
CA LEU A 71 -8.95 -8.82 -8.03
C LEU A 71 -9.22 -9.12 -6.56
N GLY A 72 -8.25 -9.71 -5.87
CA GLY A 72 -8.25 -9.86 -4.42
C GLY A 72 -7.89 -8.55 -3.74
N LEU A 73 -8.65 -8.16 -2.74
CA LEU A 73 -8.41 -7.00 -1.90
C LEU A 73 -8.46 -7.41 -0.43
N GLY A 74 -7.33 -7.41 0.23
CA GLY A 74 -7.24 -7.54 1.69
C GLY A 74 -7.26 -6.17 2.36
N THR A 75 -8.22 -5.95 3.26
CA THR A 75 -8.34 -4.71 4.02
C THR A 75 -8.05 -4.92 5.51
N ARG A 76 -8.06 -3.86 6.28
CA ARG A 76 -7.95 -3.93 7.75
C ARG A 76 -9.04 -4.84 8.37
N THR A 77 -10.23 -4.81 7.81
CA THR A 77 -11.41 -5.47 8.38
C THR A 77 -11.85 -6.69 7.58
N LYS A 78 -11.68 -6.68 6.27
CA LYS A 78 -12.32 -7.64 5.37
C LYS A 78 -11.37 -8.17 4.29
N LEU A 79 -11.80 -9.27 3.67
CA LEU A 79 -11.19 -9.85 2.48
C LEU A 79 -12.24 -9.90 1.36
N TYR A 80 -11.91 -9.30 0.22
CA TYR A 80 -12.80 -9.21 -0.93
C TYR A 80 -12.22 -9.86 -2.17
N ILE A 81 -13.12 -10.34 -3.04
CA ILE A 81 -12.82 -10.57 -4.45
C ILE A 81 -13.70 -9.61 -5.27
N GLN A 82 -13.06 -8.77 -6.08
CA GLN A 82 -13.74 -7.96 -7.07
C GLN A 82 -13.90 -8.75 -8.35
N GLU A 83 -15.13 -8.84 -8.85
CA GLU A 83 -15.48 -9.32 -10.17
C GLU A 83 -16.38 -8.29 -10.86
N GLY A 84 -15.99 -7.81 -12.04
CA GLY A 84 -16.69 -6.68 -12.66
C GLY A 84 -16.55 -5.40 -11.82
N ASP A 85 -17.69 -4.81 -11.46
CA ASP A 85 -17.77 -3.60 -10.63
C ASP A 85 -18.10 -3.90 -9.16
N ASP A 86 -18.35 -5.17 -8.80
CA ASP A 86 -18.79 -5.58 -7.46
C ASP A 86 -17.62 -6.05 -6.57
N PHE A 87 -17.64 -5.62 -5.31
CA PHE A 87 -16.81 -6.19 -4.24
C PHE A 87 -17.57 -7.29 -3.51
N ASN A 88 -17.15 -8.53 -3.71
CA ASN A 88 -17.72 -9.69 -3.03
C ASN A 88 -16.96 -9.99 -1.75
N ASP A 89 -17.61 -9.88 -0.61
CA ASP A 89 -17.03 -10.16 0.70
C ASP A 89 -16.86 -11.67 0.91
N ILE A 90 -15.62 -12.13 0.92
CA ILE A 90 -15.25 -13.52 1.20
C ILE A 90 -14.57 -13.68 2.57
N THR A 91 -14.69 -12.68 3.45
CA THR A 91 -14.05 -12.69 4.77
C THR A 91 -14.41 -13.96 5.53
N PRO A 92 -13.42 -14.73 6.03
CA PRO A 92 -13.68 -15.98 6.72
C PRO A 92 -14.49 -15.80 8.00
N ILE A 93 -15.32 -16.81 8.33
CA ILE A 93 -16.06 -16.90 9.59
C ILE A 93 -15.19 -17.67 10.59
N ARG A 94 -14.85 -17.05 11.73
CA ARG A 94 -14.05 -17.69 12.79
C ARG A 94 -14.88 -18.57 13.72
N SER A 95 -16.15 -18.24 13.90
CA SER A 95 -17.07 -19.01 14.75
C SER A 95 -18.52 -18.69 14.42
N THR A 96 -19.38 -19.66 14.62
CA THR A 96 -20.84 -19.51 14.49
C THR A 96 -21.48 -20.10 15.74
N THR A 97 -22.40 -19.35 16.35
CA THR A 97 -23.12 -19.80 17.54
C THR A 97 -24.15 -20.88 17.21
N SER A 98 -24.57 -21.64 18.23
CA SER A 98 -25.80 -22.44 18.12
C SER A 98 -27.03 -21.52 18.10
N ALA A 99 -28.14 -22.03 17.57
CA ALA A 99 -29.40 -21.29 17.54
C ALA A 99 -29.88 -20.96 18.97
N GLY A 100 -30.06 -19.65 19.23
CA GLY A 100 -30.54 -19.14 20.51
C GLY A 100 -29.49 -18.85 21.57
N ASP A 101 -28.19 -19.04 21.27
CA ASP A 101 -27.09 -18.64 22.17
C ASP A 101 -26.98 -17.11 22.28
N ALA A 102 -27.18 -16.41 21.16
CA ALA A 102 -27.21 -14.95 21.12
C ALA A 102 -28.63 -14.40 21.39
N VAL A 103 -28.72 -13.32 22.17
CA VAL A 103 -29.98 -12.63 22.48
C VAL A 103 -29.81 -11.11 22.30
N PHE A 104 -30.86 -10.48 21.74
CA PHE A 104 -30.94 -9.05 21.57
C PHE A 104 -31.70 -8.37 22.71
N ALA A 105 -31.29 -7.16 23.05
CA ALA A 105 -32.05 -6.24 23.88
C ALA A 105 -32.13 -4.87 23.24
N ALA A 106 -33.30 -4.26 23.20
CA ALA A 106 -33.57 -2.92 22.73
C ALA A 106 -34.17 -2.04 23.83
N THR A 107 -33.79 -0.78 23.83
CA THR A 107 -34.35 0.25 24.71
C THR A 107 -35.16 1.24 23.87
N ASP A 108 -36.39 1.56 24.30
CA ASP A 108 -37.23 2.56 23.63
C ASP A 108 -36.49 3.92 23.51
N GLY A 109 -36.53 4.51 22.34
CA GLY A 109 -35.83 5.75 22.03
C GLY A 109 -34.32 5.59 21.70
N SER A 110 -33.76 4.34 21.69
CA SER A 110 -32.37 4.08 21.36
C SER A 110 -32.22 3.37 20.03
N SER A 111 -31.16 3.71 19.27
CA SER A 111 -30.73 2.92 18.11
C SER A 111 -29.69 1.85 18.46
N THR A 112 -29.16 1.89 19.67
CA THR A 112 -28.18 0.91 20.14
C THR A 112 -28.90 -0.34 20.64
N LEU A 113 -28.56 -1.49 20.06
CA LEU A 113 -28.98 -2.80 20.54
C LEU A 113 -27.85 -3.43 21.34
N THR A 114 -28.17 -4.06 22.44
CA THR A 114 -27.23 -4.87 23.21
C THR A 114 -27.41 -6.33 22.87
N ILE A 115 -26.33 -7.02 22.56
CA ILE A 115 -26.30 -8.46 22.32
C ILE A 115 -25.60 -9.13 23.49
N THR A 116 -26.23 -10.18 24.01
CA THR A 116 -25.63 -11.07 25.00
C THR A 116 -25.29 -12.39 24.33
N ASP A 117 -24.03 -12.75 24.34
CA ASP A 117 -23.49 -14.02 23.83
C ASP A 117 -22.24 -14.37 24.63
N ALA A 118 -22.22 -15.55 25.22
CA ALA A 118 -21.17 -15.93 26.17
C ALA A 118 -19.84 -16.20 25.48
N SER A 119 -18.79 -15.51 25.94
CA SER A 119 -17.41 -15.71 25.45
C SER A 119 -17.26 -15.51 23.94
N HIS A 120 -17.97 -14.54 23.36
CA HIS A 120 -18.00 -14.27 21.92
C HIS A 120 -16.62 -13.94 21.30
N GLY A 121 -15.63 -13.51 22.09
CA GLY A 121 -14.25 -13.23 21.65
C GLY A 121 -14.15 -12.12 20.60
N ALA A 122 -15.18 -11.28 20.43
CA ALA A 122 -15.14 -10.15 19.52
C ALA A 122 -14.56 -8.90 20.20
N THR A 123 -14.03 -8.01 19.38
CA THR A 123 -13.53 -6.70 19.76
C THR A 123 -14.29 -5.59 19.02
N THR A 124 -14.17 -4.36 19.50
CA THR A 124 -14.76 -3.20 18.82
C THR A 124 -14.24 -3.09 17.39
N GLY A 125 -15.14 -2.88 16.44
CA GLY A 125 -14.84 -2.82 15.01
C GLY A 125 -14.82 -4.19 14.31
N ASP A 126 -15.13 -5.29 15.01
CA ASP A 126 -15.36 -6.60 14.38
C ASP A 126 -16.72 -6.65 13.71
N PHE A 127 -16.91 -7.65 12.83
CA PHE A 127 -18.16 -7.85 12.12
C PHE A 127 -18.83 -9.15 12.52
N VAL A 128 -20.16 -9.10 12.63
CA VAL A 128 -21.01 -10.24 12.93
C VAL A 128 -22.24 -10.24 12.03
N THR A 129 -22.60 -11.38 11.47
CA THR A 129 -23.82 -11.55 10.67
C THR A 129 -24.83 -12.34 11.48
N PHE A 130 -26.05 -11.79 11.63
CA PHE A 130 -27.14 -12.48 12.32
C PHE A 130 -28.11 -13.11 11.34
N SER A 131 -28.67 -14.24 11.76
CA SER A 131 -29.76 -14.94 11.08
C SER A 131 -30.71 -15.57 12.08
N GLY A 132 -31.92 -15.93 11.63
CA GLY A 132 -32.90 -16.56 12.47
C GLY A 132 -33.58 -15.68 13.53
N ALA A 133 -33.24 -14.38 13.58
CA ALA A 133 -33.83 -13.45 14.53
C ALA A 133 -35.31 -13.12 14.16
N ALA A 134 -36.18 -13.05 15.15
CA ALA A 134 -37.50 -12.50 15.07
C ALA A 134 -37.55 -11.01 15.46
N SER A 135 -38.66 -10.33 15.25
CA SER A 135 -38.81 -8.92 15.64
C SER A 135 -38.69 -8.74 17.16
N LEU A 136 -38.04 -7.63 17.57
CA LEU A 136 -38.04 -7.16 18.96
C LEU A 136 -39.28 -6.34 19.30
N GLY A 137 -40.10 -6.04 18.31
CA GLY A 137 -41.29 -5.20 18.44
C GLY A 137 -41.07 -3.81 17.80
N GLY A 138 -42.16 -3.09 17.57
CA GLY A 138 -42.14 -1.79 16.92
C GLY A 138 -41.43 -1.80 15.57
N VAL A 139 -40.52 -0.88 15.37
CA VAL A 139 -39.76 -0.72 14.11
C VAL A 139 -38.55 -1.65 14.00
N VAL A 140 -38.13 -2.30 15.10
CA VAL A 140 -37.01 -3.24 15.10
C VAL A 140 -37.50 -4.62 14.68
N ILE A 141 -37.77 -4.76 13.39
CA ILE A 141 -38.28 -5.97 12.76
C ILE A 141 -37.18 -6.99 12.42
N ALA A 142 -37.55 -8.21 12.06
CA ALA A 142 -36.63 -9.27 11.69
C ALA A 142 -35.61 -8.87 10.60
N ALA A 143 -36.04 -8.08 9.61
CA ALA A 143 -35.18 -7.60 8.53
C ALA A 143 -34.09 -6.63 9.03
N VAL A 144 -34.37 -5.88 10.11
CA VAL A 144 -33.37 -5.03 10.79
C VAL A 144 -32.31 -5.88 11.50
N LEU A 145 -32.68 -7.03 12.05
CA LEU A 145 -31.79 -7.87 12.85
C LEU A 145 -30.98 -8.85 12.00
N ASN A 146 -31.54 -9.42 10.95
CA ASN A 146 -30.91 -10.46 10.15
C ASN A 146 -30.05 -9.88 9.03
N GLN A 147 -28.96 -9.23 9.40
CA GLN A 147 -27.95 -8.68 8.49
C GLN A 147 -26.58 -8.61 9.18
N GLU A 148 -25.59 -8.13 8.46
CA GLU A 148 -24.25 -7.91 9.00
C GLU A 148 -24.19 -6.59 9.77
N TYR A 149 -23.46 -6.60 10.90
CA TYR A 149 -23.22 -5.44 11.74
C TYR A 149 -21.75 -5.33 12.16
N GLU A 150 -21.26 -4.10 12.19
CA GLU A 150 -20.05 -3.74 12.91
C GLU A 150 -20.36 -3.66 14.41
N ILE A 151 -19.46 -4.15 15.24
CA ILE A 151 -19.57 -4.12 16.71
C ILE A 151 -19.06 -2.76 17.19
N ASP A 152 -19.98 -1.95 17.72
CA ASP A 152 -19.68 -0.58 18.18
C ASP A 152 -18.85 -0.56 19.47
N SER A 153 -19.17 -1.45 20.44
CA SER A 153 -18.43 -1.56 21.69
C SER A 153 -18.59 -2.94 22.32
N VAL A 154 -17.62 -3.31 23.15
CA VAL A 154 -17.60 -4.58 23.91
C VAL A 154 -17.50 -4.28 25.41
N PRO A 155 -18.64 -4.03 26.09
CA PRO A 155 -18.66 -3.72 27.54
C PRO A 155 -18.14 -4.87 28.41
N THR A 156 -18.41 -6.13 28.04
CA THR A 156 -17.93 -7.32 28.77
C THR A 156 -17.57 -8.44 27.78
N ALA A 157 -16.89 -9.48 28.26
CA ALA A 157 -16.59 -10.67 27.44
C ALA A 157 -17.84 -11.42 26.94
N ASN A 158 -19.03 -11.09 27.45
CA ASN A 158 -20.29 -11.74 27.13
C ASN A 158 -21.32 -10.79 26.52
N THR A 159 -21.01 -9.51 26.33
CA THR A 159 -21.94 -8.52 25.79
C THR A 159 -21.26 -7.53 24.88
N TYR A 160 -21.91 -7.18 23.80
CA TYR A 160 -21.49 -6.11 22.89
C TYR A 160 -22.68 -5.32 22.38
N THR A 161 -22.42 -4.20 21.74
CA THR A 161 -23.43 -3.32 21.18
C THR A 161 -23.26 -3.16 19.68
N ILE A 162 -24.38 -2.95 19.00
CA ILE A 162 -24.46 -2.58 17.59
C ILE A 162 -25.42 -1.42 17.41
N THR A 163 -25.28 -0.65 16.35
CA THR A 163 -26.26 0.36 15.94
C THR A 163 -27.23 -0.26 14.92
N ALA A 164 -28.51 -0.33 15.28
CA ALA A 164 -29.56 -0.85 14.40
C ALA A 164 -29.67 -0.04 13.12
N LYS A 165 -29.70 -0.72 11.98
CA LYS A 165 -29.84 -0.14 10.64
C LYS A 165 -30.92 -0.89 9.86
N ASP A 166 -31.62 -0.22 8.98
CA ASP A 166 -32.49 -0.87 8.01
C ASP A 166 -31.68 -1.45 6.83
N THR A 167 -32.34 -2.12 5.91
CA THR A 167 -31.70 -2.73 4.73
C THR A 167 -31.12 -1.70 3.74
N SER A 168 -31.38 -0.42 3.93
CA SER A 168 -30.76 0.69 3.17
C SER A 168 -29.55 1.28 3.89
N GLY A 169 -29.22 0.80 5.10
CA GLY A 169 -28.14 1.32 5.94
C GLY A 169 -28.55 2.52 6.82
N ALA A 170 -29.81 2.96 6.78
CA ALA A 170 -30.26 4.07 7.62
C ALA A 170 -30.48 3.61 9.07
N THR A 171 -30.07 4.43 10.04
CA THR A 171 -30.20 4.13 11.46
C THR A 171 -31.66 3.99 11.89
N VAL A 172 -31.98 2.92 12.62
CA VAL A 172 -33.30 2.63 13.16
C VAL A 172 -33.31 2.87 14.65
N THR A 173 -34.16 3.80 15.12
CA THR A 173 -34.37 4.06 16.55
C THR A 173 -35.55 3.24 17.04
N ALA A 174 -35.37 2.39 18.05
CA ALA A 174 -36.44 1.60 18.66
C ALA A 174 -37.54 2.50 19.20
N ASN A 175 -38.79 2.17 18.92
CA ASN A 175 -39.96 2.91 19.37
C ASN A 175 -40.87 2.08 20.32
N SER A 176 -40.31 1.01 20.85
CA SER A 176 -40.90 0.18 21.91
C SER A 176 -39.79 -0.60 22.61
N SER A 177 -40.05 -1.00 23.86
CA SER A 177 -39.22 -1.98 24.55
C SER A 177 -39.25 -3.31 23.79
N ASP A 178 -38.15 -4.06 23.87
CA ASP A 178 -38.05 -5.36 23.25
C ASP A 178 -39.04 -6.38 23.80
N SER A 179 -39.51 -7.28 22.97
CA SER A 179 -40.31 -8.42 23.33
C SER A 179 -39.75 -9.71 22.74
N GLY A 180 -39.47 -10.70 23.60
CA GLY A 180 -38.99 -12.01 23.19
C GLY A 180 -37.51 -12.06 22.77
N ASN A 181 -36.72 -11.04 23.03
CA ASN A 181 -35.26 -10.97 22.88
C ASN A 181 -34.76 -11.35 21.46
N GLY A 182 -35.57 -11.18 20.43
CA GLY A 182 -35.26 -11.59 19.05
C GLY A 182 -35.58 -13.07 18.76
N GLY A 183 -36.24 -13.79 19.69
CA GLY A 183 -36.61 -15.21 19.52
C GLY A 183 -35.52 -16.18 19.96
N GLY A 184 -35.84 -17.47 19.87
CA GLY A 184 -34.94 -18.57 20.30
C GLY A 184 -34.13 -19.24 19.18
N SER A 185 -34.02 -18.61 18.01
CA SER A 185 -33.37 -19.22 16.84
C SER A 185 -32.23 -18.35 16.27
N ILE A 186 -31.80 -17.35 17.01
CA ILE A 186 -30.77 -16.42 16.57
C ILE A 186 -29.41 -17.16 16.45
N VAL A 187 -28.78 -17.02 15.31
CA VAL A 187 -27.43 -17.47 15.04
C VAL A 187 -26.58 -16.25 14.75
N ALA A 188 -25.45 -16.12 15.43
CA ALA A 188 -24.44 -15.11 15.18
C ALA A 188 -23.20 -15.75 14.52
N ALA A 189 -22.87 -15.33 13.32
CA ALA A 189 -21.67 -15.75 12.60
C ALA A 189 -20.62 -14.63 12.68
N TYR A 190 -19.57 -14.86 13.45
CA TYR A 190 -18.49 -13.90 13.66
C TYR A 190 -17.43 -14.05 12.57
N GLN A 191 -17.13 -12.96 11.89
CA GLN A 191 -15.99 -12.89 10.99
C GLN A 191 -14.67 -12.92 11.78
N ILE A 192 -13.55 -13.15 11.09
CA ILE A 192 -12.23 -12.99 11.70
C ILE A 192 -12.11 -11.57 12.27
N ASN A 193 -11.45 -11.44 13.41
CA ASN A 193 -11.33 -10.14 14.07
C ASN A 193 -10.68 -9.11 13.15
N SER A 194 -11.14 -7.88 13.22
CA SER A 194 -10.52 -6.73 12.57
C SER A 194 -9.12 -6.51 13.12
N GLY A 195 -8.17 -6.18 12.24
CA GLY A 195 -6.81 -5.90 12.68
C GLY A 195 -6.58 -4.43 12.98
N LEU A 196 -5.40 -4.11 13.51
CA LEU A 196 -5.00 -2.73 13.75
C LEU A 196 -4.81 -1.98 12.42
N ASP A 197 -5.17 -0.70 12.40
CA ASP A 197 -5.01 0.20 11.26
C ASP A 197 -3.65 0.90 11.24
N VAL A 198 -3.01 0.98 12.40
CA VAL A 198 -1.67 1.54 12.58
C VAL A 198 -0.79 0.50 13.26
N TYR A 199 0.50 0.57 13.00
CA TYR A 199 1.45 -0.25 13.73
C TYR A 199 1.56 0.28 15.16
N VAL A 200 1.52 -0.63 16.12
CA VAL A 200 1.71 -0.37 17.54
C VAL A 200 2.86 -1.25 18.00
N ASP A 201 3.85 -0.63 18.64
CA ASP A 201 4.98 -1.36 19.21
C ASP A 201 4.49 -2.46 20.15
N GLY A 202 5.14 -3.62 20.10
CA GLY A 202 4.82 -4.75 20.95
C GLY A 202 4.91 -4.43 22.45
N THR A 203 4.47 -5.35 23.31
CA THR A 203 4.59 -5.22 24.77
C THR A 203 5.93 -5.78 25.24
N GLY A 204 6.61 -5.09 26.16
CA GLY A 204 7.88 -5.54 26.74
C GLY A 204 8.85 -4.39 27.00
N TRP A 205 10.04 -4.72 27.46
CA TRP A 205 11.10 -3.74 27.68
C TRP A 205 11.60 -3.15 26.36
N GLY A 206 11.51 -1.82 26.23
CA GLY A 206 11.97 -1.10 25.05
C GLY A 206 10.94 -1.00 23.93
N SER A 207 9.72 -1.51 24.10
CA SER A 207 8.62 -1.36 23.18
C SER A 207 7.54 -0.43 23.72
N GLY A 208 7.26 0.67 23.01
CA GLY A 208 6.15 1.59 23.32
C GLY A 208 6.28 2.38 24.63
N THR A 209 5.15 2.89 25.10
CA THR A 209 5.07 3.70 26.33
C THR A 209 5.20 2.87 27.60
N TRP A 210 5.78 3.45 28.65
CA TRP A 210 5.88 2.85 29.98
C TRP A 210 4.52 2.39 30.51
N GLY A 211 4.45 1.12 30.94
CA GLY A 211 3.23 0.55 31.56
C GLY A 211 2.42 -0.40 30.69
N GLN A 212 2.87 -0.73 29.49
CA GLN A 212 2.26 -1.79 28.68
C GLN A 212 2.85 -3.16 29.03
N GLY A 213 1.99 -4.03 29.57
CA GLY A 213 2.32 -5.44 29.87
C GLY A 213 3.08 -5.68 31.16
N THR A 214 3.30 -6.96 31.49
CA THR A 214 4.08 -7.39 32.64
C THR A 214 5.55 -7.51 32.30
N PHE A 215 6.42 -7.21 33.27
CA PHE A 215 7.87 -7.34 33.15
C PHE A 215 8.27 -8.74 32.63
N GLY A 216 8.99 -8.79 31.49
CA GLY A 216 9.58 -10.02 30.97
C GLY A 216 8.68 -10.87 30.07
N SER A 217 7.48 -10.44 29.71
CA SER A 217 6.67 -11.09 28.69
C SER A 217 6.85 -10.42 27.34
N SER A 218 7.40 -11.14 26.37
CA SER A 218 7.23 -10.75 24.95
C SER A 218 5.77 -10.93 24.58
N SER A 219 5.17 -10.01 23.83
CA SER A 219 3.87 -10.27 23.20
C SER A 219 4.05 -11.43 22.22
N ALA A 220 3.24 -12.47 22.37
CA ALA A 220 3.13 -13.48 21.33
C ALA A 220 2.68 -12.82 20.02
N LEU A 221 3.32 -13.18 18.91
CA LEU A 221 2.87 -12.76 17.58
C LEU A 221 1.42 -13.22 17.38
N SER A 222 0.52 -12.30 17.21
CA SER A 222 -0.90 -12.53 17.03
C SER A 222 -1.47 -11.49 16.05
N ASP A 223 -2.37 -11.91 15.21
CA ASP A 223 -3.10 -11.06 14.26
C ASP A 223 -3.94 -9.95 14.93
N LEU A 224 -4.22 -10.09 16.23
CA LEU A 224 -4.91 -9.06 17.04
C LEU A 224 -4.00 -7.92 17.49
N ASN A 225 -2.69 -8.20 17.62
CA ASN A 225 -1.72 -7.27 18.21
C ASN A 225 -0.82 -6.61 17.16
N GLN A 226 -1.01 -6.93 15.89
CA GLN A 226 -0.21 -6.41 14.80
C GLN A 226 -1.04 -5.58 13.82
N LEU A 227 -0.35 -4.68 13.12
CA LEU A 227 -0.91 -4.05 11.94
C LEU A 227 -1.47 -5.13 11.00
N ARG A 228 -2.74 -4.99 10.61
CA ARG A 228 -3.32 -5.91 9.64
C ARG A 228 -2.65 -5.73 8.29
N LEU A 229 -1.87 -6.73 7.91
CA LEU A 229 -1.31 -6.89 6.57
C LEU A 229 -1.78 -8.22 6.01
N TRP A 230 -1.94 -8.28 4.71
CA TRP A 230 -2.29 -9.49 3.99
C TRP A 230 -1.15 -9.91 3.08
N SER A 231 -0.91 -11.20 3.03
CA SER A 231 -0.25 -11.86 1.90
C SER A 231 -1.28 -12.66 1.12
N MET A 232 -1.25 -12.53 -0.19
CA MET A 232 -2.18 -13.22 -1.08
C MET A 232 -1.41 -13.74 -2.28
N ASP A 233 -1.79 -14.94 -2.75
CA ASP A 233 -1.24 -15.53 -3.95
C ASP A 233 -2.27 -16.44 -4.64
N SER A 234 -2.09 -16.72 -5.92
CA SER A 234 -2.96 -17.61 -6.67
C SER A 234 -2.39 -19.02 -6.73
N PHE A 235 -3.20 -20.02 -6.40
CA PHE A 235 -2.90 -21.43 -6.60
C PHE A 235 -3.73 -21.97 -7.77
N GLY A 236 -3.22 -21.79 -8.99
CA GLY A 236 -4.03 -21.96 -10.19
C GLY A 236 -5.06 -20.85 -10.33
N GLU A 237 -6.35 -21.20 -10.30
CA GLU A 237 -7.45 -20.24 -10.31
C GLU A 237 -7.94 -19.83 -8.91
N ASP A 238 -7.45 -20.53 -7.87
CA ASP A 238 -7.87 -20.33 -6.49
C ASP A 238 -7.03 -19.28 -5.77
N LEU A 239 -7.60 -18.68 -4.73
CA LEU A 239 -6.91 -17.69 -3.91
C LEU A 239 -6.46 -18.32 -2.59
N ILE A 240 -5.18 -18.11 -2.24
CA ILE A 240 -4.67 -18.34 -0.89
C ILE A 240 -4.35 -16.98 -0.27
N ALA A 241 -4.81 -16.77 0.96
CA ALA A 241 -4.62 -15.52 1.69
C ALA A 241 -4.23 -15.78 3.14
N CYS A 242 -3.34 -14.95 3.68
CA CYS A 242 -2.94 -15.02 5.07
C CYS A 242 -2.83 -13.61 5.65
N PRO A 243 -3.61 -13.25 6.66
CA PRO A 243 -3.31 -12.07 7.47
C PRO A 243 -2.06 -12.37 8.30
N ARG A 244 -1.12 -11.41 8.37
CA ARG A 244 0.15 -11.59 9.09
C ARG A 244 -0.10 -12.06 10.52
N ALA A 245 0.57 -13.13 10.92
CA ALA A 245 0.43 -13.84 12.19
C ALA A 245 -0.96 -14.48 12.45
N GLY A 246 -1.81 -14.54 11.44
CA GLY A 246 -3.12 -15.17 11.49
C GLY A 246 -3.19 -16.52 10.77
N SER A 247 -4.40 -17.01 10.58
CA SER A 247 -4.66 -18.28 9.87
C SER A 247 -4.51 -18.12 8.37
N ILE A 248 -4.21 -19.22 7.69
CA ILE A 248 -4.14 -19.27 6.24
C ILE A 248 -5.52 -19.65 5.71
N TYR A 249 -6.02 -18.93 4.72
CA TYR A 249 -7.35 -19.11 4.13
C TYR A 249 -7.26 -19.48 2.66
N TYR A 250 -8.22 -20.28 2.23
CA TYR A 250 -8.34 -20.78 0.87
C TYR A 250 -9.72 -20.44 0.31
N TRP A 251 -9.76 -19.95 -0.91
CA TRP A 251 -10.95 -19.74 -1.69
C TRP A 251 -10.90 -20.58 -2.96
N ASP A 252 -11.78 -21.56 -3.08
CA ASP A 252 -11.93 -22.41 -4.26
C ASP A 252 -12.85 -21.69 -5.26
N THR A 253 -12.28 -21.18 -6.32
CA THR A 253 -12.99 -20.39 -7.33
C THR A 253 -14.02 -21.23 -8.10
N SER A 254 -13.80 -22.53 -8.23
CA SER A 254 -14.69 -23.45 -8.94
C SER A 254 -15.87 -23.94 -8.11
N ALA A 255 -15.68 -24.11 -6.80
CA ALA A 255 -16.66 -24.67 -5.88
C ALA A 255 -17.46 -23.63 -5.10
N LYS A 256 -16.96 -22.39 -5.00
CA LYS A 256 -17.55 -21.32 -4.22
C LYS A 256 -18.26 -20.29 -5.09
N THR A 257 -19.33 -19.70 -4.54
CA THR A 257 -20.12 -18.67 -5.20
C THR A 257 -19.84 -17.31 -4.56
N LEU A 258 -19.36 -16.35 -5.37
CA LEU A 258 -19.16 -14.97 -4.93
C LEU A 258 -20.46 -14.35 -4.42
N GLY A 259 -20.36 -13.53 -3.39
CA GLY A 259 -21.50 -12.88 -2.74
C GLY A 259 -22.26 -13.74 -1.71
N THR A 260 -22.01 -15.04 -1.64
CA THR A 260 -22.68 -15.93 -0.68
C THR A 260 -21.73 -16.74 0.18
N ASP A 261 -20.67 -17.29 -0.42
CA ASP A 261 -19.71 -18.11 0.28
C ASP A 261 -18.57 -17.30 0.90
N ARG A 262 -17.88 -17.89 1.85
CA ARG A 262 -16.71 -17.31 2.54
C ARG A 262 -15.49 -18.19 2.30
N ALA A 263 -14.30 -17.59 2.37
CA ALA A 263 -13.05 -18.35 2.39
C ALA A 263 -12.98 -19.22 3.65
N VAL A 264 -12.34 -20.38 3.55
CA VAL A 264 -12.22 -21.34 4.64
C VAL A 264 -10.77 -21.46 5.09
N ALA A 265 -10.54 -21.84 6.35
CA ALA A 265 -9.17 -22.06 6.82
C ALA A 265 -8.53 -23.24 6.06
N LEU A 266 -7.27 -23.09 5.68
CA LEU A 266 -6.52 -24.13 4.95
C LEU A 266 -6.50 -25.47 5.72
N SER A 267 -6.45 -25.40 7.05
CA SER A 267 -6.50 -26.56 7.94
C SER A 267 -7.87 -27.26 8.00
N GLU A 268 -8.92 -26.62 7.47
CA GLU A 268 -10.30 -27.14 7.43
C GLU A 268 -10.69 -27.67 6.05
N LEU A 269 -9.78 -27.62 5.07
CA LEU A 269 -10.05 -28.18 3.75
C LEU A 269 -10.24 -29.69 3.84
N SER A 270 -11.11 -30.21 2.97
CA SER A 270 -11.29 -31.66 2.86
C SER A 270 -9.96 -32.36 2.51
N GLY A 271 -9.51 -33.28 3.35
CA GLY A 271 -8.24 -33.96 3.20
C GLY A 271 -7.02 -33.17 3.75
N ALA A 272 -7.25 -32.09 4.47
CA ALA A 272 -6.16 -31.36 5.12
C ALA A 272 -5.42 -32.24 6.13
N ASN A 273 -4.11 -32.38 5.95
CA ASN A 273 -3.23 -33.15 6.80
C ASN A 273 -2.06 -32.30 7.26
N LEU A 274 -2.06 -31.96 8.56
CA LEU A 274 -1.07 -31.11 9.21
C LEU A 274 -0.82 -29.76 8.50
N ALA A 275 -1.85 -29.19 7.86
CA ALA A 275 -1.78 -27.87 7.27
C ALA A 275 -1.49 -26.81 8.34
N PRO A 276 -0.64 -25.79 8.05
CA PRO A 276 -0.34 -24.71 9.00
C PRO A 276 -1.62 -23.99 9.43
N THR A 277 -1.73 -23.75 10.75
CA THR A 277 -2.86 -23.01 11.32
C THR A 277 -2.56 -21.54 11.46
N LYS A 278 -1.28 -21.16 11.45
CA LYS A 278 -0.81 -19.76 11.50
C LYS A 278 0.43 -19.55 10.64
N GLY A 279 0.61 -18.32 10.15
CA GLY A 279 1.78 -17.93 9.39
C GLY A 279 1.99 -16.42 9.35
N LEU A 280 3.19 -16.00 9.01
CA LEU A 280 3.52 -14.58 8.77
C LEU A 280 3.22 -14.16 7.32
N GLN A 281 3.44 -15.10 6.38
CA GLN A 281 3.20 -14.86 4.96
C GLN A 281 2.97 -16.17 4.22
N VAL A 282 2.10 -16.16 3.22
CA VAL A 282 1.89 -17.25 2.27
C VAL A 282 2.36 -16.85 0.88
N LEU A 283 2.97 -17.80 0.18
CA LEU A 283 3.43 -17.70 -1.21
C LEU A 283 3.12 -19.02 -1.93
N VAL A 284 3.01 -18.98 -3.25
CA VAL A 284 2.93 -20.16 -4.09
C VAL A 284 4.18 -20.21 -4.98
N SER A 285 4.86 -21.34 -5.05
CA SER A 285 5.98 -21.52 -5.95
C SER A 285 5.50 -21.65 -7.41
N ASP A 286 6.08 -20.87 -8.32
CA ASP A 286 5.64 -20.85 -9.73
C ASP A 286 6.00 -22.10 -10.52
N VAL A 287 7.12 -22.74 -10.17
CA VAL A 287 7.71 -23.83 -10.98
C VAL A 287 7.10 -25.18 -10.64
N ASP A 288 6.84 -25.40 -9.38
CA ASP A 288 6.55 -26.71 -8.79
C ASP A 288 5.25 -26.71 -7.99
N ARG A 289 4.56 -25.55 -7.92
CA ARG A 289 3.23 -25.37 -7.33
C ARG A 289 3.10 -25.91 -5.90
N HIS A 290 4.10 -25.61 -5.07
CA HIS A 290 4.00 -25.77 -3.61
C HIS A 290 3.43 -24.52 -2.99
N VAL A 291 2.58 -24.67 -1.99
CA VAL A 291 2.22 -23.58 -1.08
C VAL A 291 3.31 -23.46 -0.03
N ILE A 292 3.87 -22.28 0.14
CA ILE A 292 4.93 -21.99 1.09
C ILE A 292 4.39 -21.03 2.15
N VAL A 293 4.54 -21.39 3.43
CA VAL A 293 4.18 -20.53 4.57
C VAL A 293 5.44 -20.17 5.32
N LEU A 294 5.71 -18.89 5.39
CA LEU A 294 6.82 -18.30 6.15
C LEU A 294 6.37 -17.98 7.57
N GLY A 295 7.19 -18.27 8.56
CA GLY A 295 6.84 -18.13 9.96
C GLY A 295 5.66 -19.04 10.34
N ALA A 296 5.71 -20.29 9.93
CA ALA A 296 4.63 -21.24 10.20
C ALA A 296 4.67 -21.76 11.65
N ASP A 297 3.55 -22.28 12.13
CA ASP A 297 3.52 -23.05 13.36
C ASP A 297 4.10 -24.45 13.14
N PRO A 298 5.06 -24.90 13.98
CA PRO A 298 5.74 -26.19 13.81
C PRO A 298 4.82 -27.37 14.09
N ILE A 299 5.15 -28.53 13.47
CA ILE A 299 4.54 -29.81 13.79
C ILE A 299 5.14 -30.32 15.11
N SER A 300 4.28 -30.66 16.07
CA SER A 300 4.64 -31.25 17.36
C SER A 300 3.66 -32.37 17.70
N ALA A 301 4.17 -33.56 17.97
CA ALA A 301 3.36 -34.73 18.36
C ALA A 301 2.17 -35.01 17.40
N ASN A 302 2.40 -34.96 16.09
CA ASN A 302 1.41 -35.18 15.03
C ASN A 302 0.27 -34.15 15.00
N ALA A 303 0.52 -32.92 15.44
CA ALA A 303 -0.40 -31.78 15.35
C ALA A 303 0.40 -30.50 15.12
N ARG A 304 -0.24 -29.48 14.59
CA ARG A 304 0.33 -28.13 14.58
C ARG A 304 0.29 -27.51 15.98
N SER A 305 1.34 -26.80 16.32
CA SER A 305 1.48 -26.24 17.68
C SER A 305 0.52 -25.06 17.97
N GLY A 306 -0.01 -24.43 16.91
CA GLY A 306 -0.82 -23.21 17.01
C GLY A 306 -0.02 -21.96 17.43
N SER A 307 1.30 -22.09 17.61
CA SER A 307 2.21 -20.99 17.94
C SER A 307 3.26 -20.86 16.84
N ILE A 308 3.42 -19.65 16.32
CA ILE A 308 4.36 -19.33 15.25
C ILE A 308 5.81 -19.59 15.68
N ASP A 309 6.60 -20.29 14.86
CA ASP A 309 8.06 -20.19 14.86
C ASP A 309 8.46 -19.14 13.79
N PRO A 310 8.92 -17.94 14.18
CA PRO A 310 9.14 -16.83 13.25
C PRO A 310 10.18 -17.10 12.17
N LEU A 311 11.00 -18.14 12.30
CA LEU A 311 12.04 -18.50 11.34
C LEU A 311 11.73 -19.78 10.54
N LEU A 312 10.58 -20.42 10.79
CA LEU A 312 10.19 -21.66 10.11
C LEU A 312 9.60 -21.37 8.75
N ILE A 313 10.03 -22.13 7.75
CA ILE A 313 9.48 -22.17 6.40
C ILE A 313 8.83 -23.54 6.24
N ALA A 314 7.51 -23.61 6.07
CA ALA A 314 6.81 -24.85 5.77
C ALA A 314 6.32 -24.82 4.33
N PHE A 315 6.31 -25.99 3.66
CA PHE A 315 5.80 -26.11 2.29
C PHE A 315 4.95 -27.37 2.15
N SER A 316 3.88 -27.25 1.35
CA SER A 316 2.94 -28.33 1.08
C SER A 316 3.56 -29.40 0.18
N ASP A 317 2.83 -30.47 -0.06
CA ASP A 317 3.13 -31.36 -1.18
C ASP A 317 2.89 -30.66 -2.53
N GLN A 318 3.57 -31.13 -3.57
CA GLN A 318 3.45 -30.57 -4.92
C GLN A 318 2.01 -30.67 -5.44
N GLU A 319 1.50 -29.55 -5.97
CA GLU A 319 0.13 -29.42 -6.50
C GLU A 319 -0.99 -29.79 -5.51
N ASN A 320 -0.69 -29.92 -4.23
CA ASN A 320 -1.67 -30.26 -3.19
C ASN A 320 -1.58 -29.28 -1.99
N PRO A 321 -2.48 -28.31 -1.88
CA PRO A 321 -2.47 -27.33 -0.80
C PRO A 321 -2.93 -27.92 0.55
N ALA A 322 -3.49 -29.13 0.58
CA ALA A 322 -4.02 -29.77 1.78
C ALA A 322 -3.01 -30.69 2.50
N GLU A 323 -1.96 -31.16 1.83
CA GLU A 323 -1.01 -32.14 2.39
C GLU A 323 0.29 -31.47 2.85
N TRP A 324 0.59 -31.57 4.15
CA TRP A 324 1.76 -30.94 4.78
C TRP A 324 2.54 -31.88 5.70
N GLU A 325 2.11 -33.15 5.83
CA GLU A 325 2.86 -34.13 6.59
C GLU A 325 4.06 -34.61 5.76
N PRO A 326 5.32 -34.41 6.24
CA PRO A 326 6.48 -34.94 5.53
C PRO A 326 6.49 -36.49 5.55
N THR A 327 6.43 -37.11 4.40
CA THR A 327 6.52 -38.55 4.24
C THR A 327 7.61 -38.93 3.25
N ALA A 328 7.97 -40.24 3.18
CA ALA A 328 8.97 -40.71 2.22
C ALA A 328 8.50 -40.63 0.76
N THR A 329 7.21 -40.42 0.51
CA THR A 329 6.58 -40.50 -0.81
C THR A 329 6.03 -39.19 -1.32
N ASN A 330 6.01 -38.11 -0.51
CA ASN A 330 5.59 -36.78 -0.89
C ASN A 330 6.75 -35.78 -0.82
N THR A 331 6.47 -34.53 -1.20
CA THR A 331 7.45 -33.46 -1.26
C THR A 331 7.22 -32.42 -0.16
N ALA A 332 6.22 -32.60 0.73
CA ALA A 332 5.96 -31.74 1.86
C ALA A 332 7.15 -31.70 2.83
N GLY A 333 7.36 -30.55 3.47
CA GLY A 333 8.46 -30.42 4.41
C GLY A 333 8.56 -29.06 5.08
N SER A 334 9.68 -28.88 5.77
CA SER A 334 9.99 -27.60 6.40
C SER A 334 11.49 -27.36 6.47
N LEU A 335 11.85 -26.08 6.44
CA LEU A 335 13.22 -25.57 6.63
C LEU A 335 13.18 -24.45 7.65
N ARG A 336 14.33 -24.08 8.21
CA ARG A 336 14.41 -22.99 9.18
C ARG A 336 15.60 -22.10 8.87
N CYS A 337 15.37 -20.78 8.85
CA CYS A 337 16.44 -19.79 8.74
C CYS A 337 17.35 -19.88 9.98
N SER A 338 18.65 -19.78 9.75
CA SER A 338 19.67 -19.90 10.81
C SER A 338 20.09 -18.57 11.41
N ALA A 339 19.85 -17.45 10.72
CA ALA A 339 20.18 -16.10 11.17
C ALA A 339 18.92 -15.22 11.22
N GLY A 340 18.85 -14.41 12.29
CA GLY A 340 17.74 -13.51 12.56
C GLY A 340 16.85 -13.98 13.70
N SER A 341 15.88 -13.15 14.03
CA SER A 341 14.85 -13.42 15.04
C SER A 341 13.47 -13.70 14.42
N GLU A 342 13.20 -13.10 13.26
CA GLU A 342 11.97 -13.35 12.50
C GLU A 342 12.16 -13.16 11.00
N ILE A 343 11.32 -13.82 10.22
CA ILE A 343 11.17 -13.57 8.78
C ILE A 343 10.29 -12.34 8.60
N ILE A 344 10.82 -11.31 7.94
CA ILE A 344 10.06 -10.10 7.60
C ILE A 344 9.15 -10.37 6.42
N ALA A 345 9.70 -10.88 5.31
CA ALA A 345 8.94 -11.25 4.13
C ALA A 345 9.70 -12.18 3.20
N GLY A 346 8.95 -12.79 2.27
CA GLY A 346 9.46 -13.48 1.09
C GLY A 346 8.91 -12.88 -0.19
N LEU A 347 9.68 -12.95 -1.26
CA LEU A 347 9.30 -12.48 -2.58
C LEU A 347 9.77 -13.45 -3.65
N ARG A 348 8.88 -13.82 -4.57
CA ARG A 348 9.27 -14.62 -5.75
C ARG A 348 10.15 -13.81 -6.68
N ALA A 349 11.34 -14.31 -6.96
CA ALA A 349 12.24 -13.87 -8.00
C ALA A 349 12.15 -14.80 -9.22
N ARG A 350 13.05 -14.71 -10.16
CA ARG A 350 12.93 -15.42 -11.44
C ARG A 350 13.02 -16.96 -11.36
N GLN A 351 13.86 -17.49 -10.47
CA GLN A 351 14.08 -18.94 -10.31
C GLN A 351 14.24 -19.33 -8.83
N GLU A 352 13.95 -18.42 -7.94
CA GLU A 352 14.13 -18.58 -6.51
C GLU A 352 13.13 -17.71 -5.76
N THR A 353 12.91 -18.01 -4.50
CA THR A 353 12.18 -17.14 -3.58
C THR A 353 13.20 -16.50 -2.64
N LEU A 354 13.29 -15.20 -2.66
CA LEU A 354 14.11 -14.43 -1.71
C LEU A 354 13.35 -14.29 -0.39
N ILE A 355 14.03 -14.51 0.71
CA ILE A 355 13.45 -14.46 2.06
C ILE A 355 14.33 -13.54 2.92
N TRP A 356 13.75 -12.46 3.40
CA TRP A 356 14.42 -11.53 4.32
C TRP A 356 14.05 -11.88 5.76
N THR A 357 15.07 -12.01 6.57
CA THR A 357 14.93 -11.91 8.02
C THR A 357 15.24 -10.48 8.47
N ASP A 358 15.15 -10.21 9.75
CA ASP A 358 15.52 -8.93 10.35
C ASP A 358 17.01 -8.57 10.20
N VAL A 359 17.88 -9.54 9.80
CA VAL A 359 19.34 -9.34 9.68
C VAL A 359 19.97 -9.93 8.42
N ALA A 360 19.26 -10.74 7.62
CA ALA A 360 19.85 -11.49 6.52
C ALA A 360 18.87 -11.72 5.36
N LEU A 361 19.44 -11.98 4.17
CA LEU A 361 18.73 -12.38 2.97
C LEU A 361 19.08 -13.83 2.64
N TYR A 362 18.07 -14.66 2.43
CA TYR A 362 18.16 -16.04 1.98
C TYR A 362 17.57 -16.21 0.58
N SER A 363 18.04 -17.23 -0.13
CA SER A 363 17.48 -17.75 -1.37
C SER A 363 16.95 -19.15 -1.11
N LEU A 364 15.65 -19.35 -1.36
CA LEU A 364 14.98 -20.63 -1.35
C LEU A 364 14.79 -21.08 -2.79
N GLN A 365 15.39 -22.23 -3.15
CA GLN A 365 15.36 -22.76 -4.51
C GLN A 365 14.79 -24.17 -4.51
N PHE A 366 13.96 -24.48 -5.51
CA PHE A 366 13.52 -25.85 -5.75
C PHE A 366 14.68 -26.67 -6.32
N ILE A 367 15.08 -27.72 -5.62
CA ILE A 367 16.20 -28.58 -5.99
C ILE A 367 15.74 -30.01 -6.29
N GLY A 368 14.46 -30.31 -6.13
CA GLY A 368 13.87 -31.62 -6.36
C GLY A 368 14.12 -32.61 -5.24
N THR A 369 13.56 -33.79 -5.43
CA THR A 369 13.65 -34.89 -4.45
C THR A 369 15.10 -35.38 -4.29
N PRO A 370 15.55 -35.76 -3.06
CA PRO A 370 14.70 -35.96 -1.86
C PRO A 370 14.53 -34.75 -0.95
N LEU A 371 15.15 -33.62 -1.24
CA LEU A 371 15.16 -32.45 -0.33
C LEU A 371 14.10 -31.39 -0.65
N THR A 372 13.47 -31.47 -1.81
CA THR A 372 12.48 -30.52 -2.35
C THR A 372 13.04 -29.11 -2.51
N PHE A 373 13.37 -28.42 -1.42
CA PHE A 373 13.93 -27.07 -1.43
C PHE A 373 15.31 -27.01 -0.76
N GLY A 374 16.17 -26.16 -1.31
CA GLY A 374 17.44 -25.74 -0.71
C GLY A 374 17.35 -24.29 -0.22
N LEU A 375 17.80 -24.04 1.00
CA LEU A 375 17.84 -22.72 1.60
C LEU A 375 19.30 -22.26 1.73
N ASN A 376 19.66 -21.19 1.03
CA ASN A 376 21.02 -20.65 1.01
C ASN A 376 21.05 -19.23 1.56
N LEU A 377 22.01 -18.94 2.43
CA LEU A 377 22.29 -17.58 2.88
C LEU A 377 22.96 -16.80 1.75
N VAL A 378 22.36 -15.69 1.32
CA VAL A 378 22.86 -14.82 0.24
C VAL A 378 23.69 -13.69 0.81
N ASN A 379 23.20 -13.01 1.83
CA ASN A 379 23.89 -11.88 2.43
C ASN A 379 23.49 -11.69 3.89
N GLU A 380 24.44 -11.29 4.73
CA GLU A 380 24.21 -10.83 6.11
C GLU A 380 24.35 -9.31 6.19
N GLY A 381 23.61 -8.70 7.10
CA GLY A 381 23.65 -7.25 7.32
C GLY A 381 22.75 -6.44 6.39
N VAL A 382 21.86 -7.11 5.67
CA VAL A 382 20.77 -6.49 4.92
C VAL A 382 19.42 -7.00 5.45
N SER A 383 18.45 -6.12 5.47
CA SER A 383 17.10 -6.42 5.96
C SER A 383 16.05 -5.81 5.03
N LEU A 384 14.81 -5.83 5.44
CA LEU A 384 13.69 -5.22 4.78
C LEU A 384 12.99 -4.29 5.78
N VAL A 385 12.72 -3.05 5.37
CA VAL A 385 12.10 -2.05 6.26
C VAL A 385 10.70 -2.46 6.69
N GLY A 386 9.95 -3.16 5.84
CA GLY A 386 8.61 -3.67 6.11
C GLY A 386 8.21 -4.77 5.13
N PRO A 387 7.19 -5.59 5.45
CA PRO A 387 6.88 -6.82 4.71
C PRO A 387 6.57 -6.64 3.21
N ASN A 388 6.10 -5.47 2.81
CA ASN A 388 5.74 -5.17 1.41
C ASN A 388 6.77 -4.25 0.71
N ALA A 389 7.94 -4.00 1.31
CA ALA A 389 8.92 -3.02 0.79
C ALA A 389 9.87 -3.58 -0.28
N ALA A 390 9.64 -4.79 -0.78
CA ALA A 390 10.41 -5.42 -1.86
C ALA A 390 9.53 -5.69 -3.08
N ILE A 391 10.12 -5.57 -4.28
CA ILE A 391 9.42 -5.83 -5.54
C ILE A 391 10.35 -6.43 -6.59
N ASN A 392 9.79 -7.37 -7.37
CA ASN A 392 10.49 -7.99 -8.49
C ASN A 392 10.23 -7.21 -9.79
N THR A 393 11.30 -6.92 -10.52
CA THR A 393 11.27 -6.21 -11.80
C THR A 393 11.98 -7.03 -12.88
N PRO A 394 11.82 -6.71 -14.17
CA PRO A 394 12.60 -7.35 -15.23
C PRO A 394 14.13 -7.23 -15.07
N SER A 395 14.60 -6.20 -14.35
CA SER A 395 16.02 -5.92 -14.12
C SER A 395 16.58 -6.51 -12.83
N GLY A 396 15.74 -7.16 -12.01
CA GLY A 396 16.12 -7.73 -10.72
C GLY A 396 15.15 -7.33 -9.61
N VAL A 397 15.45 -7.75 -8.39
CA VAL A 397 14.64 -7.43 -7.21
C VAL A 397 15.19 -6.14 -6.57
N PHE A 398 14.29 -5.22 -6.26
CA PHE A 398 14.60 -3.98 -5.55
C PHE A 398 13.88 -3.95 -4.22
N TRP A 399 14.52 -3.40 -3.19
CA TRP A 399 13.88 -3.22 -1.89
C TRP A 399 14.43 -2.02 -1.12
N MET A 400 13.63 -1.56 -0.17
CA MET A 400 13.99 -0.56 0.82
C MET A 400 14.36 -1.24 2.13
N ASP A 401 15.57 -0.98 2.60
CA ASP A 401 16.03 -1.33 3.94
C ASP A 401 15.88 -0.10 4.86
N LYS A 402 16.17 -0.24 6.14
CA LYS A 402 16.12 0.84 7.14
C LYS A 402 17.08 2.00 6.85
N LYS A 403 18.10 1.77 6.03
CA LYS A 403 19.18 2.74 5.77
C LYS A 403 19.49 2.97 4.30
N GLY A 404 18.73 2.45 3.38
CA GLY A 404 19.02 2.62 1.96
C GLY A 404 18.21 1.72 1.05
N PHE A 405 18.47 1.85 -0.22
CA PHE A 405 17.86 1.04 -1.26
C PHE A 405 18.87 0.04 -1.81
N TYR A 406 18.40 -1.16 -2.08
CA TYR A 406 19.23 -2.25 -2.56
C TYR A 406 18.60 -2.94 -3.77
N THR A 407 19.44 -3.63 -4.54
CA THR A 407 19.03 -4.47 -5.65
C THR A 407 19.72 -5.83 -5.60
N TYR A 408 19.02 -6.85 -6.10
CA TYR A 408 19.53 -8.20 -6.25
C TYR A 408 19.38 -8.67 -7.70
N THR A 409 20.52 -9.01 -8.30
CA THR A 409 20.63 -9.55 -9.67
C THR A 409 21.51 -10.79 -9.69
N GLY A 410 21.42 -11.63 -8.65
CA GLY A 410 22.36 -12.73 -8.33
C GLY A 410 23.36 -12.35 -7.24
N ALA A 411 23.53 -11.07 -6.96
CA ALA A 411 24.28 -10.53 -5.83
C ALA A 411 23.59 -9.26 -5.31
N VAL A 412 23.75 -8.98 -4.02
CA VAL A 412 23.22 -7.78 -3.38
C VAL A 412 24.13 -6.59 -3.69
N SER A 413 23.53 -5.49 -4.13
CA SER A 413 24.22 -4.24 -4.37
C SER A 413 23.39 -3.05 -3.87
N PRO A 414 23.99 -2.02 -3.27
CA PRO A 414 23.30 -0.79 -2.93
C PRO A 414 22.92 -0.01 -4.21
N VAL A 415 21.76 0.63 -4.19
CA VAL A 415 21.33 1.56 -5.24
C VAL A 415 21.73 2.98 -4.82
N PRO A 416 22.60 3.68 -5.56
CA PRO A 416 22.94 5.07 -5.24
C PRO A 416 21.67 5.94 -5.27
N CYS A 417 21.47 6.74 -4.23
CA CYS A 417 20.25 7.54 -4.07
C CYS A 417 20.60 9.02 -3.92
N SER A 418 20.11 9.84 -4.84
CA SER A 418 20.31 11.30 -4.82
C SER A 418 19.30 12.06 -3.96
N VAL A 419 18.37 11.33 -3.32
CA VAL A 419 17.37 11.86 -2.39
C VAL A 419 17.36 11.09 -1.07
N HIS A 420 18.51 10.49 -0.71
CA HIS A 420 18.63 9.62 0.45
C HIS A 420 18.25 10.34 1.75
N SER A 421 18.92 11.45 2.06
CA SER A 421 18.65 12.22 3.28
C SER A 421 17.20 12.74 3.32
N TYR A 422 16.66 13.17 2.19
CA TYR A 422 15.27 13.61 2.11
C TYR A 422 14.27 12.52 2.49
N VAL A 423 14.54 11.26 2.12
CA VAL A 423 13.66 10.13 2.43
C VAL A 423 13.90 9.64 3.85
N PHE A 424 15.16 9.33 4.20
CA PHE A 424 15.47 8.59 5.44
C PHE A 424 15.48 9.47 6.69
N ASP A 425 15.67 10.80 6.59
CA ASP A 425 15.55 11.72 7.73
C ASP A 425 14.08 12.07 8.05
N ASP A 426 13.13 11.76 7.15
CA ASP A 426 11.71 12.07 7.27
C ASP A 426 10.83 10.83 7.46
N LEU A 427 11.41 9.64 7.65
CA LEU A 427 10.65 8.42 7.86
C LEU A 427 9.99 8.37 9.24
N GLU A 428 8.72 7.98 9.28
CA GLU A 428 8.07 7.52 10.49
C GLU A 428 8.40 6.03 10.71
N GLU A 429 9.53 5.74 11.35
CA GLU A 429 10.02 4.38 11.56
C GLU A 429 9.01 3.50 12.31
N GLY A 430 8.22 4.09 13.22
CA GLY A 430 7.16 3.40 13.94
C GLY A 430 6.04 2.88 13.03
N GLN A 431 5.94 3.34 11.78
CA GLN A 431 4.95 2.89 10.80
C GLN A 431 5.57 2.13 9.61
N ALA A 432 6.82 1.70 9.73
CA ALA A 432 7.57 1.07 8.64
C ALA A 432 6.90 -0.17 8.02
N TYR A 433 6.09 -0.90 8.77
CA TYR A 433 5.34 -2.05 8.26
C TYR A 433 4.22 -1.67 7.27
N GLN A 434 3.83 -0.39 7.22
CA GLN A 434 2.91 0.12 6.20
C GLN A 434 3.61 0.46 4.88
N PHE A 435 4.95 0.54 4.85
CA PHE A 435 5.68 0.87 3.63
C PHE A 435 5.56 -0.25 2.62
N PHE A 436 5.35 0.11 1.37
CA PHE A 436 5.25 -0.86 0.31
C PHE A 436 5.91 -0.39 -0.97
N ALA A 437 6.51 -1.33 -1.68
CA ALA A 437 7.08 -1.11 -3.00
C ALA A 437 5.99 -1.22 -4.08
N PHE A 438 6.17 -0.47 -5.16
CA PHE A 438 5.34 -0.54 -6.35
C PHE A 438 6.18 -0.52 -7.62
N LEU A 439 5.61 -1.04 -8.69
CA LEU A 439 6.22 -1.07 -10.01
C LEU A 439 5.29 -0.37 -11.00
N ASN A 440 5.87 0.44 -11.87
CA ASN A 440 5.22 1.01 -13.04
C ASN A 440 6.04 0.60 -14.28
N LYS A 441 5.67 -0.54 -14.87
CA LYS A 441 6.40 -1.13 -16.01
C LYS A 441 6.43 -0.23 -17.22
N GLN A 442 5.37 0.53 -17.47
CA GLN A 442 5.25 1.43 -18.61
C GLN A 442 6.37 2.46 -18.63
N PHE A 443 6.86 2.88 -17.47
CA PHE A 443 7.87 3.92 -17.33
C PHE A 443 9.20 3.39 -16.76
N ASN A 444 9.35 2.09 -16.55
CA ASN A 444 10.52 1.47 -15.93
C ASN A 444 10.84 2.04 -14.54
N GLU A 445 9.80 2.32 -13.77
CA GLU A 445 9.90 2.89 -12.43
C GLU A 445 9.60 1.85 -11.36
N VAL A 446 10.48 1.76 -10.39
CA VAL A 446 10.20 1.13 -9.09
C VAL A 446 10.10 2.24 -8.06
N GLY A 447 9.17 2.11 -7.11
CA GLY A 447 9.03 3.13 -6.08
C GLY A 447 8.55 2.55 -4.75
N TRP A 448 8.58 3.39 -3.73
CA TRP A 448 8.16 3.06 -2.38
C TRP A 448 7.26 4.15 -1.84
N PHE A 449 6.08 3.74 -1.36
CA PHE A 449 5.23 4.58 -0.54
C PHE A 449 5.66 4.43 0.92
N TYR A 450 5.75 5.55 1.63
CA TYR A 450 6.18 5.59 3.03
C TYR A 450 5.42 6.68 3.81
N CYS A 451 5.44 6.56 5.12
CA CYS A 451 4.87 7.56 6.03
C CYS A 451 5.95 8.59 6.36
N ALA A 452 5.63 9.87 6.15
CA ALA A 452 6.45 10.96 6.63
C ALA A 452 6.40 11.06 8.16
N SER A 453 7.37 11.72 8.75
CA SER A 453 7.44 11.93 10.20
C SER A 453 6.14 12.49 10.76
N GLY A 454 5.57 11.83 11.77
CA GLY A 454 4.28 12.15 12.39
C GLY A 454 3.04 11.69 11.63
N CYS A 455 3.18 11.04 10.47
CA CYS A 455 2.06 10.46 9.72
C CYS A 455 1.81 9.01 10.12
N THR A 456 0.55 8.59 10.09
CA THR A 456 0.13 7.22 10.42
C THR A 456 -0.31 6.42 9.19
N THR A 457 -0.28 7.02 8.00
CA THR A 457 -0.60 6.37 6.72
C THR A 457 0.43 6.81 5.68
N PRO A 458 0.76 5.97 4.69
CA PRO A 458 1.68 6.37 3.63
C PRO A 458 1.14 7.56 2.84
N ASP A 459 1.83 8.68 2.93
CA ASP A 459 1.48 9.98 2.34
C ASP A 459 2.51 10.49 1.33
N ARG A 460 3.67 9.85 1.27
CA ARG A 460 4.76 10.17 0.35
C ARG A 460 5.23 8.96 -0.43
N TYR A 461 5.82 9.25 -1.57
CA TYR A 461 6.50 8.23 -2.35
C TYR A 461 7.83 8.73 -2.92
N VAL A 462 8.71 7.79 -3.17
CA VAL A 462 9.96 7.97 -3.93
C VAL A 462 9.99 6.96 -5.05
N THR A 463 10.43 7.38 -6.24
CA THR A 463 10.58 6.49 -7.40
C THR A 463 11.99 6.50 -7.95
N TYR A 464 12.42 5.35 -8.43
CA TYR A 464 13.66 5.14 -9.14
C TYR A 464 13.40 4.56 -10.52
N ASN A 465 13.79 5.28 -11.56
CA ASN A 465 13.81 4.73 -12.90
C ASN A 465 15.06 3.87 -13.06
N TYR A 466 14.88 2.54 -13.13
CA TYR A 466 15.99 1.59 -13.15
C TYR A 466 16.72 1.50 -14.50
N VAL A 467 16.21 2.15 -15.57
CA VAL A 467 16.86 2.27 -16.88
C VAL A 467 17.65 3.57 -16.96
N ASP A 468 17.00 4.71 -16.68
CA ASP A 468 17.62 6.04 -16.75
C ASP A 468 18.42 6.40 -15.48
N GLN A 469 18.33 5.59 -14.42
CA GLN A 469 18.99 5.76 -13.11
C GLN A 469 18.69 7.12 -12.46
N THR A 470 17.43 7.55 -12.53
CA THR A 470 16.98 8.85 -12.01
C THR A 470 15.98 8.66 -10.88
N TRP A 471 16.07 9.55 -9.89
CA TRP A 471 15.15 9.58 -8.75
C TRP A 471 14.11 10.68 -8.90
N SER A 472 12.90 10.39 -8.45
CA SER A 472 11.79 11.36 -8.33
C SER A 472 11.10 11.17 -6.98
N ILE A 473 10.44 12.22 -6.51
CA ILE A 473 9.72 12.23 -5.24
C ILE A 473 8.31 12.78 -5.45
N GLY A 474 7.40 12.47 -4.54
CA GLY A 474 6.06 13.03 -4.59
C GLY A 474 5.26 12.77 -3.32
N GLN A 475 4.15 13.50 -3.22
CA GLN A 475 3.18 13.39 -2.13
C GLN A 475 1.87 12.83 -2.72
N LEU A 476 1.48 11.67 -2.22
CA LEU A 476 0.25 11.00 -2.62
C LEU A 476 -0.10 9.94 -1.58
N GLU A 477 -1.33 9.94 -1.10
CA GLU A 477 -1.80 8.92 -0.17
C GLU A 477 -2.29 7.69 -0.93
N ARG A 478 -1.56 6.56 -0.77
CA ARG A 478 -1.95 5.22 -1.24
C ARG A 478 -1.52 4.18 -0.21
N THR A 479 -2.29 3.09 -0.13
CA THR A 479 -2.09 2.07 0.91
C THR A 479 -1.79 0.68 0.34
N ALA A 480 -2.05 0.45 -0.94
CA ALA A 480 -1.66 -0.75 -1.68
C ALA A 480 -1.60 -0.44 -3.18
N TRP A 481 -0.84 -1.25 -3.93
CA TRP A 481 -0.65 -1.08 -5.36
C TRP A 481 -0.68 -2.42 -6.10
N LEU A 482 -1.22 -2.42 -7.29
CA LEU A 482 -1.16 -3.49 -8.27
C LEU A 482 -0.73 -2.90 -9.61
N ASP A 483 0.35 -3.43 -10.18
CA ASP A 483 0.86 -3.00 -11.48
C ASP A 483 0.00 -3.51 -12.64
N GLU A 484 0.21 -2.93 -13.82
CA GLU A 484 -0.39 -3.42 -15.05
C GLU A 484 0.00 -4.88 -15.36
N GLY A 485 -0.86 -5.58 -16.02
CA GLY A 485 -0.70 -6.99 -16.35
C GLY A 485 -2.05 -7.60 -16.66
N ILE A 486 -2.73 -8.09 -15.63
CA ILE A 486 -4.13 -8.55 -15.76
C ILE A 486 -5.06 -7.36 -16.00
N VAL A 487 -4.79 -6.25 -15.36
CA VAL A 487 -5.44 -4.96 -15.58
C VAL A 487 -4.64 -4.13 -16.59
N SER A 488 -5.33 -3.26 -17.34
CA SER A 488 -4.70 -2.46 -18.39
C SER A 488 -3.89 -1.27 -17.88
N PHE A 489 -4.14 -0.86 -16.63
CA PHE A 489 -3.52 0.27 -15.96
C PHE A 489 -3.24 -0.08 -14.51
N PRO A 490 -2.21 0.49 -13.88
CA PRO A 490 -1.95 0.27 -12.47
C PRO A 490 -3.17 0.63 -11.61
N ARG A 491 -3.42 -0.15 -10.57
CA ARG A 491 -4.48 0.11 -9.59
C ARG A 491 -3.90 0.31 -8.20
N ALA A 492 -4.49 1.23 -7.45
CA ALA A 492 -4.07 1.52 -6.10
C ALA A 492 -5.26 1.69 -5.16
N ALA A 493 -5.10 1.22 -3.93
CA ALA A 493 -6.04 1.49 -2.86
C ALA A 493 -5.78 2.89 -2.28
N GLY A 494 -6.84 3.66 -2.07
CA GLY A 494 -6.74 5.01 -1.54
C GLY A 494 -8.08 5.51 -1.01
N LYS A 495 -8.07 6.73 -0.45
CA LYS A 495 -9.26 7.36 0.12
C LYS A 495 -9.72 8.56 -0.70
N SER A 496 -11.03 8.80 -0.71
CA SER A 496 -11.64 10.08 -1.03
C SER A 496 -12.45 10.53 0.17
N SER A 497 -12.00 11.55 0.86
CA SER A 497 -12.53 11.93 2.18
C SER A 497 -12.39 10.77 3.19
N SER A 498 -13.49 10.19 3.69
CA SER A 498 -13.50 9.05 4.62
C SER A 498 -13.77 7.70 3.96
N THR A 499 -13.98 7.68 2.64
CA THR A 499 -14.42 6.48 1.90
C THR A 499 -13.27 5.88 1.09
N ASN A 500 -13.13 4.57 1.12
CA ASN A 500 -12.06 3.85 0.43
C ASN A 500 -12.48 3.43 -0.98
N TYR A 501 -11.60 3.63 -1.96
CA TYR A 501 -11.80 3.28 -3.37
C TYR A 501 -10.54 2.66 -3.97
N ILE A 502 -10.72 1.92 -5.06
CA ILE A 502 -9.62 1.52 -5.94
C ILE A 502 -9.51 2.57 -7.05
N TYR A 503 -8.32 3.16 -7.17
CA TYR A 503 -7.98 4.11 -8.22
C TYR A 503 -7.21 3.44 -9.34
N GLN A 504 -7.53 3.78 -10.57
CA GLN A 504 -6.77 3.47 -11.77
C GLN A 504 -5.81 4.62 -12.04
N HIS A 505 -4.52 4.35 -12.05
CA HIS A 505 -3.45 5.32 -12.29
C HIS A 505 -3.06 5.41 -13.77
N GLU A 506 -2.26 6.42 -14.11
CA GLU A 506 -1.79 6.72 -15.47
C GLU A 506 -2.93 6.94 -16.48
N THR A 507 -4.05 7.47 -15.99
CA THR A 507 -5.26 7.75 -16.79
C THR A 507 -5.58 9.24 -16.71
N GLY A 508 -5.57 9.91 -17.87
CA GLY A 508 -5.76 11.36 -17.89
C GLY A 508 -4.61 12.14 -17.27
N ASN A 509 -4.88 13.36 -16.82
CA ASN A 509 -3.91 14.25 -16.16
C ASN A 509 -4.53 14.99 -14.96
N ASP A 510 -5.59 14.43 -14.39
CA ASP A 510 -6.34 15.01 -13.27
C ASP A 510 -6.53 13.98 -12.14
N ASN A 511 -7.12 14.39 -11.03
CA ASN A 511 -7.49 13.58 -9.89
C ASN A 511 -9.01 13.38 -9.91
N ASP A 512 -9.48 12.36 -10.64
CA ASP A 512 -10.89 11.97 -10.71
C ASP A 512 -11.82 13.18 -11.00
N GLY A 513 -11.46 13.97 -12.01
CA GLY A 513 -12.19 15.18 -12.41
C GLY A 513 -11.87 16.42 -11.56
N SER A 514 -10.89 16.37 -10.67
CA SER A 514 -10.38 17.48 -9.88
C SER A 514 -8.92 17.79 -10.23
N PRO A 515 -8.39 18.97 -9.92
CA PRO A 515 -6.97 19.25 -10.11
C PRO A 515 -6.10 18.28 -9.30
N MET A 516 -4.93 17.93 -9.83
CA MET A 516 -3.86 17.32 -9.05
C MET A 516 -3.17 18.41 -8.24
N ASP A 517 -3.14 18.26 -6.93
CA ASP A 517 -2.58 19.27 -6.05
C ASP A 517 -1.06 19.37 -6.12
N ASN A 518 -0.55 20.61 -6.14
CA ASN A 518 0.86 20.93 -5.99
C ASN A 518 1.81 20.19 -6.95
N VAL A 519 1.46 20.09 -8.23
CA VAL A 519 2.32 19.50 -9.27
C VAL A 519 3.39 20.49 -9.69
N PHE A 520 4.67 20.18 -9.49
CA PHE A 520 5.77 21.06 -9.91
C PHE A 520 7.08 20.33 -10.10
N ILE A 521 8.01 21.00 -10.80
CA ILE A 521 9.44 20.69 -10.87
C ILE A 521 10.25 21.98 -10.71
N GLU A 522 11.26 21.96 -9.88
CA GLU A 522 12.09 23.11 -9.54
C GLU A 522 13.57 22.83 -9.77
N SER A 523 14.24 23.71 -10.50
CA SER A 523 15.69 23.59 -10.73
C SER A 523 16.48 23.94 -9.45
N ALA A 524 17.69 23.44 -9.37
CA ALA A 524 18.68 23.99 -8.46
C ALA A 524 18.95 25.48 -8.83
N ASP A 525 19.58 26.18 -7.91
CA ASP A 525 20.02 27.55 -8.15
C ASP A 525 21.06 27.60 -9.26
N PHE A 526 20.95 28.56 -10.14
CA PHE A 526 21.94 28.86 -11.16
C PHE A 526 22.37 30.33 -11.08
N ASP A 527 23.59 30.61 -11.49
CA ASP A 527 24.17 31.94 -11.50
C ASP A 527 25.01 32.25 -12.76
N ILE A 528 25.67 33.37 -12.75
CA ILE A 528 26.65 33.76 -13.77
C ILE A 528 27.97 34.04 -13.08
N GLY A 529 29.04 33.34 -13.48
CA GLY A 529 30.39 33.56 -12.99
C GLY A 529 30.53 33.31 -11.49
N ASP A 530 30.06 32.16 -11.04
CA ASP A 530 30.14 31.68 -9.66
C ASP A 530 29.50 32.65 -8.63
N GLY A 531 28.41 33.34 -9.03
CA GLY A 531 27.63 34.21 -8.15
C GLY A 531 28.33 35.55 -7.80
N GLU A 532 29.45 35.89 -8.43
CA GLU A 532 30.17 37.14 -8.16
C GLU A 532 29.36 38.38 -8.60
N ASP A 533 28.69 38.29 -9.75
CA ASP A 533 27.89 39.35 -10.34
C ASP A 533 26.38 39.16 -10.14
N PHE A 534 25.67 40.29 -9.98
CA PHE A 534 24.23 40.27 -10.17
C PHE A 534 23.89 39.92 -11.61
N GLN A 535 22.95 39.06 -11.82
CA GLN A 535 22.38 38.75 -13.11
C GLN A 535 21.04 39.51 -13.28
N PHE A 536 20.78 40.00 -14.50
CA PHE A 536 19.51 40.55 -14.90
C PHE A 536 18.87 39.64 -15.94
N ILE A 537 17.76 39.00 -15.55
CA ILE A 537 16.97 38.13 -16.41
C ILE A 537 15.87 38.95 -17.02
N LYS A 538 15.91 39.09 -18.37
CA LYS A 538 15.00 39.96 -19.12
C LYS A 538 13.77 39.21 -19.66
N ARG A 539 13.98 38.00 -20.15
CA ARG A 539 12.92 37.19 -20.76
C ARG A 539 13.31 35.71 -20.80
N MET A 540 12.28 34.87 -20.90
CA MET A 540 12.39 33.45 -21.11
C MET A 540 11.73 33.07 -22.45
N ILE A 541 12.31 32.09 -23.15
CA ILE A 541 11.66 31.38 -24.24
C ILE A 541 11.38 29.97 -23.69
N PRO A 542 10.11 29.64 -23.38
CA PRO A 542 9.76 28.35 -22.85
C PRO A 542 9.93 27.26 -23.90
N ASP A 543 10.35 26.07 -23.47
CA ASP A 543 10.38 24.86 -24.26
C ASP A 543 9.63 23.78 -23.48
N VAL A 544 8.33 23.73 -23.71
CA VAL A 544 7.41 22.83 -22.98
C VAL A 544 6.49 22.16 -23.99
N LYS A 545 6.39 20.83 -23.89
CA LYS A 545 5.41 20.05 -24.64
C LYS A 545 4.19 19.84 -23.76
N PHE A 546 3.05 20.34 -24.20
CA PHE A 546 1.77 20.12 -23.55
C PHE A 546 1.13 18.81 -24.05
N THR A 547 0.41 18.12 -23.15
CA THR A 547 -0.35 16.89 -23.43
C THR A 547 -1.69 16.95 -22.71
N GLY A 548 -2.64 16.09 -23.12
CA GLY A 548 -3.97 16.03 -22.54
C GLY A 548 -5.01 16.89 -23.26
N ASN A 549 -6.18 17.04 -22.65
CA ASN A 549 -7.32 17.78 -23.20
C ASN A 549 -7.14 19.29 -22.93
N GLY A 550 -7.63 20.16 -23.83
CA GLY A 550 -7.58 21.62 -23.62
C GLY A 550 -7.13 22.43 -24.85
N GLY A 551 -6.60 21.77 -25.88
CA GLY A 551 -6.22 22.42 -27.13
C GLY A 551 -5.26 23.60 -26.95
N SER A 552 -5.59 24.78 -27.50
CA SER A 552 -4.77 26.00 -27.41
C SER A 552 -4.76 26.66 -26.03
N ASP A 553 -5.66 26.25 -25.12
CA ASP A 553 -5.86 26.87 -23.82
C ASP A 553 -5.12 26.14 -22.69
N GLN A 554 -4.34 25.08 -23.04
CA GLN A 554 -3.44 24.42 -22.11
C GLN A 554 -2.43 25.42 -21.54
N GLN A 555 -2.36 25.53 -20.22
CA GLN A 555 -1.58 26.53 -19.52
C GLN A 555 -0.88 25.92 -18.32
N ILE A 556 0.35 26.37 -18.05
CA ILE A 556 1.07 26.13 -16.81
C ILE A 556 1.73 27.42 -16.35
N ASN A 557 2.17 27.44 -15.11
CA ASN A 557 2.91 28.56 -14.54
C ASN A 557 4.41 28.31 -14.58
N VAL A 558 5.18 29.37 -14.75
CA VAL A 558 6.59 29.42 -14.43
C VAL A 558 6.83 30.44 -13.33
N VAL A 559 7.55 30.02 -12.31
CA VAL A 559 7.94 30.85 -11.18
C VAL A 559 9.44 31.05 -11.23
N LEU A 560 9.89 32.29 -11.29
CA LEU A 560 11.29 32.65 -11.18
C LEU A 560 11.59 33.05 -9.74
N LYS A 561 12.30 32.19 -9.02
CA LYS A 561 12.74 32.40 -7.65
C LYS A 561 14.09 33.09 -7.64
N GLN A 562 14.36 33.96 -6.68
CA GLN A 562 15.53 34.80 -6.64
C GLN A 562 16.14 34.84 -5.25
N ARG A 563 17.49 34.81 -5.17
CA ARG A 563 18.22 35.06 -3.92
C ARG A 563 19.55 35.77 -4.19
N ASN A 564 20.09 36.43 -3.18
CA ASN A 564 21.32 37.20 -3.32
C ASN A 564 22.59 36.47 -2.88
N TYR A 565 22.44 35.39 -2.10
CA TYR A 565 23.53 34.50 -1.69
C TYR A 565 22.96 33.14 -1.24
N PRO A 566 23.77 32.06 -1.29
CA PRO A 566 23.34 30.74 -0.85
C PRO A 566 22.80 30.75 0.58
N GLY A 567 21.71 30.01 0.81
CA GLY A 567 21.06 29.91 2.13
C GLY A 567 20.20 31.10 2.54
N ASN A 568 20.14 32.17 1.73
CA ASN A 568 19.21 33.25 1.98
C ASN A 568 17.77 32.83 1.63
N SER A 569 16.79 33.40 2.35
CA SER A 569 15.39 33.24 1.96
C SER A 569 15.17 33.77 0.55
N LEU A 570 14.35 33.05 -0.22
CA LEU A 570 13.94 33.46 -1.56
C LEU A 570 13.22 34.81 -1.48
N THR A 571 13.67 35.77 -2.26
CA THR A 571 13.03 37.07 -2.38
C THR A 571 12.26 37.13 -3.68
N THR A 572 11.02 37.52 -3.60
CA THR A 572 10.10 37.87 -4.70
C THR A 572 10.02 36.84 -5.83
N ASP A 573 9.06 36.00 -5.75
CA ASP A 573 8.67 35.11 -6.84
C ASP A 573 7.96 35.92 -7.93
N GLN A 574 8.44 35.79 -9.16
CA GLN A 574 7.70 36.28 -10.32
C GLN A 574 6.99 35.08 -10.96
N THR A 575 5.69 34.97 -10.77
CA THR A 575 4.86 33.95 -11.41
C THR A 575 4.29 34.47 -12.71
N THR A 576 4.38 33.71 -13.77
CA THR A 576 3.81 34.03 -15.08
C THR A 576 3.24 32.77 -15.72
N SER A 577 1.98 32.85 -16.09
CA SER A 577 1.30 31.79 -16.84
C SER A 577 1.64 31.86 -18.32
N PHE A 578 1.75 30.69 -18.96
CA PHE A 578 1.98 30.59 -20.39
C PHE A 578 1.33 29.36 -21.02
N THR A 579 1.09 29.43 -22.32
CA THR A 579 0.42 28.39 -23.12
C THR A 579 1.35 27.83 -24.17
N ALA A 580 0.90 26.80 -24.88
CA ALA A 580 1.63 26.19 -26.01
C ALA A 580 1.95 27.19 -27.15
N THR A 581 1.20 28.29 -27.26
CA THR A 581 1.38 29.33 -28.29
C THR A 581 2.27 30.49 -27.81
N THR A 582 2.69 30.49 -26.55
CA THR A 582 3.50 31.55 -25.98
C THR A 582 4.93 31.51 -26.52
N SER A 583 5.30 32.50 -27.33
CA SER A 583 6.64 32.57 -27.96
C SER A 583 7.73 33.09 -27.01
N LYS A 584 7.36 33.90 -26.02
CA LYS A 584 8.27 34.47 -25.02
C LYS A 584 7.51 34.88 -23.77
N ILE A 585 8.22 34.89 -22.66
CA ILE A 585 7.76 35.40 -21.37
C ILE A 585 8.70 36.54 -20.96
N ASP A 586 8.18 37.73 -20.76
CA ASP A 586 8.98 38.85 -20.30
C ASP A 586 9.13 38.79 -18.76
N MET A 587 10.37 38.73 -18.30
CA MET A 587 10.76 38.66 -16.88
C MET A 587 11.59 39.87 -16.52
N ARG A 588 11.56 40.28 -15.25
CA ARG A 588 12.40 41.41 -14.77
C ARG A 588 12.96 41.04 -13.40
N ALA A 589 13.97 40.24 -13.40
CA ALA A 589 14.61 39.75 -12.19
C ALA A 589 16.05 40.26 -12.10
N ARG A 590 16.46 40.66 -10.91
CA ARG A 590 17.85 41.03 -10.61
C ARG A 590 18.28 40.36 -9.32
N ALA A 591 19.08 39.35 -9.43
CA ALA A 591 19.58 38.59 -8.29
C ALA A 591 20.96 38.02 -8.60
N ARG A 592 21.67 37.47 -7.62
CA ARG A 592 22.92 36.73 -7.87
C ARG A 592 22.61 35.30 -8.29
N GLN A 593 21.59 34.71 -7.67
CA GLN A 593 21.15 33.35 -7.92
C GLN A 593 19.67 33.33 -8.27
N ALA A 594 19.27 32.41 -9.13
CA ALA A 594 17.89 32.21 -9.54
C ALA A 594 17.60 30.73 -9.71
N ALA A 595 16.35 30.33 -9.47
CA ALA A 595 15.81 29.02 -9.79
C ALA A 595 14.55 29.14 -10.61
N LEU A 596 14.31 28.16 -11.48
CA LEU A 596 13.07 28.05 -12.28
C LEU A 596 12.21 26.94 -11.72
N ARG A 597 10.95 27.26 -11.41
CA ARG A 597 9.93 26.29 -11.06
C ARG A 597 8.83 26.32 -12.11
N PHE A 598 8.50 25.15 -12.63
CA PHE A 598 7.36 24.93 -13.52
C PHE A 598 6.30 24.20 -12.72
N GLU A 599 5.07 24.71 -12.73
CA GLU A 599 3.99 24.14 -11.93
C GLU A 599 2.65 24.13 -12.68
N SER A 600 1.80 23.15 -12.37
CA SER A 600 0.43 23.15 -12.87
C SER A 600 -0.31 24.41 -12.41
N ASP A 601 -1.25 24.86 -13.22
CA ASP A 601 -2.14 25.93 -12.84
C ASP A 601 -3.36 25.35 -12.10
N ASP A 602 -3.37 25.47 -10.79
CA ASP A 602 -4.32 24.81 -9.88
C ASP A 602 -5.65 25.59 -9.73
N ASP A 603 -6.05 26.40 -10.73
CA ASP A 603 -7.33 27.10 -10.67
C ASP A 603 -8.51 26.13 -10.81
N ALA A 604 -9.02 25.67 -9.67
CA ALA A 604 -10.16 24.76 -9.55
C ALA A 604 -11.46 25.28 -10.22
N ASN A 605 -11.54 26.59 -10.50
CA ASN A 605 -12.70 27.19 -11.15
C ASN A 605 -12.62 27.16 -12.67
N ASN A 606 -11.50 26.71 -13.25
CA ASN A 606 -11.30 26.68 -14.69
C ASN A 606 -11.12 25.25 -15.19
N LEU A 607 -12.22 24.59 -15.55
CA LEU A 607 -12.25 23.24 -16.09
C LEU A 607 -11.38 23.04 -17.36
N ILE A 608 -11.02 24.11 -18.05
CA ILE A 608 -10.13 24.05 -19.22
C ILE A 608 -8.70 23.71 -18.82
N ARG A 609 -8.31 24.02 -17.58
CA ARG A 609 -6.97 23.73 -17.03
C ARG A 609 -6.86 22.36 -16.36
N LEU A 610 -7.99 21.72 -16.10
CA LEU A 610 -8.03 20.33 -15.71
C LEU A 610 -7.48 19.45 -16.83
N GLY A 611 -6.71 18.44 -16.49
CA GLY A 611 -6.19 17.50 -17.45
C GLY A 611 -5.06 18.02 -18.34
N VAL A 612 -4.34 19.06 -17.92
CA VAL A 612 -3.12 19.52 -18.60
C VAL A 612 -1.92 18.72 -18.10
N GLY A 613 -1.31 17.96 -19.01
CA GLY A 613 0.00 17.37 -18.83
C GLY A 613 1.09 18.23 -19.48
N PHE A 614 2.30 18.19 -18.91
CA PHE A 614 3.43 18.93 -19.47
C PHE A 614 4.73 18.14 -19.36
N ARG A 615 5.63 18.41 -20.33
CA ARG A 615 7.02 17.97 -20.28
C ARG A 615 7.92 19.16 -20.57
N VAL A 616 8.88 19.43 -19.66
CA VAL A 616 9.77 20.58 -19.76
C VAL A 616 11.02 20.18 -20.54
N GLY A 617 11.33 20.94 -21.59
CA GLY A 617 12.54 20.80 -22.40
C GLY A 617 13.65 21.80 -22.03
N GLY A 618 14.51 22.12 -23.00
CA GLY A 618 15.64 23.05 -22.82
C GLY A 618 15.24 24.52 -22.95
N THR A 619 14.85 25.12 -21.86
CA THR A 619 14.47 26.54 -21.75
C THR A 619 15.61 27.50 -22.11
N ARG A 620 15.31 28.66 -22.69
CA ARG A 620 16.31 29.69 -22.99
C ARG A 620 15.98 30.98 -22.23
N LEU A 621 17.02 31.52 -21.58
CA LEU A 621 16.94 32.77 -20.83
C LEU A 621 17.81 33.87 -21.47
N ASP A 622 17.31 35.10 -21.53
CA ASP A 622 18.08 36.30 -21.86
C ASP A 622 18.63 36.88 -20.55
N ILE A 623 19.85 36.47 -20.22
CA ILE A 623 20.52 36.83 -18.96
C ILE A 623 21.69 37.76 -19.27
N LYS A 624 21.88 38.79 -18.45
CA LYS A 624 22.98 39.73 -18.55
C LYS A 624 23.60 40.01 -17.19
N PRO A 625 24.96 40.08 -17.07
CA PRO A 625 25.59 40.61 -15.89
C PRO A 625 25.11 42.04 -15.62
N ASN A 626 24.82 42.34 -14.35
CA ASN A 626 24.28 43.65 -13.93
C ASN A 626 25.06 44.23 -12.73
N GLY A 627 26.38 44.12 -12.75
CA GLY A 627 27.28 44.68 -11.75
C GLY A 627 27.37 43.83 -10.45
N ARG A 628 28.29 44.24 -9.57
CA ARG A 628 28.59 43.53 -8.32
C ARG A 628 27.87 44.07 -7.08
N ARG A 629 27.11 45.17 -7.22
CA ARG A 629 26.35 45.84 -6.16
C ARG A 629 24.90 46.11 -6.60
#